data_9f9bc03e9403e248de58125c9977ef34
#
_entry.id   9f9bc03e9403e248de58125c9977ef34
#
_cell.length_a   1.000
_cell.length_b   1.000
_cell.length_c   1.000
_cell.angle_alpha   90.00
_cell.angle_beta   90.00
_cell.angle_gamma   90.00
#
_symmetry.space_group_name_H-M   'P 1'
#
loop_
_entity.id
_entity.type
_entity.pdbx_description
1 polymer ?
#
loop_
_entity_poly.entity_id
_entity_poly.type
_entity_poly.pdbx_seq_one_letter_code
_entity_poly.pdbx_strand_id
1 'polypeptide(L)'
;MQLFKQIFVNVALLVWATLTHAAPQKIVSLNLCTDQLLMLLADPDQIASLSKIVDDPNVSFLAEKSAEFKKNRGDAEEIFMNSPDLVVAGVYTEKATVQILQSLGVRVEIFPIEQNFDDIVKNIKKMGQLVGHSGRAKRMIDDFNIRLEELRSGITERPRAAIYSANGYTTGAETMAGRILSAAGFKNITEEIGLSYGGVLPLETLVIMQPDIIVSGEPYPGYSRSEEILQHPALRPLKTVTQTDAKWVCGTPAVLDAIAELQRVHPDKGKKQ
;
A
#
# COMPACT_ATOMS: atom_id res chain seq x y z
N MET A 1 65.34 -24.23 15.16
CA MET A 1 64.83 -22.93 14.62
C MET A 1 63.70 -23.17 13.61
N GLN A 2 62.91 -24.22 13.77
CA GLN A 2 61.76 -24.52 12.90
C GLN A 2 60.43 -24.70 13.66
N LEU A 3 60.42 -24.67 14.99
CA LEU A 3 59.20 -24.86 15.78
C LEU A 3 58.45 -23.55 16.07
N PHE A 4 59.01 -22.37 15.81
CA PHE A 4 58.40 -21.10 16.10
C PHE A 4 57.60 -20.47 14.93
N LYS A 5 57.69 -21.08 13.72
CA LYS A 5 56.95 -20.56 12.54
C LYS A 5 55.54 -21.10 12.36
N GLN A 6 55.16 -22.16 13.07
CA GLN A 6 53.83 -22.78 12.90
C GLN A 6 52.76 -22.22 13.84
N ILE A 7 53.12 -21.44 14.87
CA ILE A 7 52.14 -20.90 15.84
C ILE A 7 51.49 -19.59 15.36
N PHE A 8 52.15 -18.86 14.43
CA PHE A 8 51.60 -17.56 13.93
C PHE A 8 50.61 -17.67 12.78
N VAL A 9 50.45 -18.86 12.13
CA VAL A 9 49.52 -19.01 11.00
C VAL A 9 48.09 -19.38 11.47
N ASN A 10 47.92 -19.92 12.68
CA ASN A 10 46.62 -20.35 13.18
C ASN A 10 45.79 -19.29 13.95
N VAL A 11 46.31 -18.09 14.18
CA VAL A 11 45.58 -17.02 14.87
C VAL A 11 44.91 -16.02 13.91
N ALA A 12 45.28 -16.04 12.62
CA ALA A 12 44.74 -15.13 11.61
C ALA A 12 43.40 -15.58 10.96
N LEU A 13 42.89 -16.76 11.30
CA LEU A 13 41.70 -17.36 10.67
C LEU A 13 40.39 -17.25 11.48
N LEU A 14 40.36 -16.51 12.57
CA LEU A 14 39.25 -16.53 13.52
C LEU A 14 38.52 -15.20 13.74
N VAL A 15 38.63 -14.19 12.88
CA VAL A 15 37.85 -12.93 13.02
C VAL A 15 37.33 -12.43 11.67
N TRP A 16 36.69 -13.28 10.92
CA TRP A 16 35.60 -12.85 10.06
C TRP A 16 34.29 -13.29 10.72
N ALA A 17 34.02 -12.78 11.90
CA ALA A 17 32.66 -12.68 12.40
C ALA A 17 31.93 -11.74 11.43
N THR A 18 31.22 -12.30 10.48
CA THR A 18 30.20 -11.57 9.73
C THR A 18 29.33 -10.91 10.79
N LEU A 19 29.38 -9.59 10.84
CA LEU A 19 28.39 -8.79 11.56
C LEU A 19 27.05 -9.01 10.87
N THR A 20 26.45 -10.18 11.07
CA THR A 20 25.04 -10.38 10.83
C THR A 20 24.34 -9.46 11.84
N HIS A 21 23.95 -8.27 11.39
CA HIS A 21 23.04 -7.46 12.17
C HIS A 21 21.83 -8.35 12.46
N ALA A 22 21.61 -8.67 13.72
CA ALA A 22 20.41 -9.39 14.11
C ALA A 22 19.20 -8.56 13.63
N ALA A 23 18.17 -9.26 13.17
CA ALA A 23 16.94 -8.60 12.75
C ALA A 23 16.38 -7.79 13.94
N PRO A 24 15.82 -6.59 13.71
CA PRO A 24 15.26 -5.78 14.77
C PRO A 24 14.13 -6.53 15.49
N GLN A 25 14.09 -6.40 16.83
CA GLN A 25 13.15 -7.10 17.69
C GLN A 25 12.06 -6.17 18.25
N LYS A 26 12.21 -4.85 18.08
CA LYS A 26 11.25 -3.84 18.53
C LYS A 26 11.02 -2.83 17.42
N ILE A 27 10.09 -3.14 16.54
CA ILE A 27 9.78 -2.31 15.39
C ILE A 27 8.52 -1.50 15.68
N VAL A 28 8.61 -0.18 15.49
CA VAL A 28 7.47 0.73 15.56
C VAL A 28 7.12 1.20 14.16
N SER A 29 5.84 1.16 13.81
CA SER A 29 5.34 1.72 12.55
C SER A 29 4.51 2.98 12.79
N LEU A 30 4.71 4.01 11.94
CA LEU A 30 4.09 5.34 12.04
C LEU A 30 3.18 5.67 10.85
N ASN A 31 2.88 4.71 10.01
CA ASN A 31 2.10 4.95 8.80
C ASN A 31 1.28 3.71 8.46
N LEU A 32 0.02 3.91 8.06
CA LEU A 32 -0.92 2.84 7.71
C LEU A 32 -0.35 1.79 6.74
N CYS A 33 0.33 2.23 5.68
CA CYS A 33 0.84 1.31 4.67
C CYS A 33 2.03 0.50 5.17
N THR A 34 2.90 1.10 6.00
CA THR A 34 3.98 0.38 6.68
C THR A 34 3.46 -0.52 7.79
N ASP A 35 2.34 -0.16 8.48
CA ASP A 35 1.67 -1.03 9.46
C ASP A 35 1.24 -2.34 8.80
N GLN A 36 0.54 -2.23 7.66
CA GLN A 36 0.03 -3.39 6.93
C GLN A 36 1.16 -4.27 6.39
N LEU A 37 2.21 -3.66 5.79
CA LEU A 37 3.38 -4.41 5.32
C LEU A 37 4.11 -5.09 6.47
N LEU A 38 4.23 -4.44 7.62
CA LEU A 38 4.87 -5.00 8.80
C LEU A 38 4.09 -6.21 9.33
N MET A 39 2.75 -6.12 9.45
CA MET A 39 1.89 -7.25 9.85
C MET A 39 1.94 -8.43 8.86
N LEU A 40 2.24 -8.19 7.59
CA LEU A 40 2.36 -9.25 6.58
C LEU A 40 3.72 -9.95 6.60
N LEU A 41 4.78 -9.24 6.99
CA LEU A 41 6.16 -9.71 6.79
C LEU A 41 6.94 -9.97 8.07
N ALA A 42 6.72 -9.21 9.14
CA ALA A 42 7.39 -9.43 10.42
C ALA A 42 6.77 -10.58 11.22
N ASP A 43 7.50 -11.08 12.19
CA ASP A 43 6.92 -11.92 13.23
C ASP A 43 6.17 -11.04 14.24
N PRO A 44 5.04 -11.49 14.82
CA PRO A 44 4.25 -10.68 15.74
C PRO A 44 5.07 -10.09 16.88
N ASP A 45 6.02 -10.85 17.43
CA ASP A 45 6.87 -10.44 18.54
C ASP A 45 7.85 -9.30 18.18
N GLN A 46 8.14 -9.09 16.89
CA GLN A 46 8.95 -7.98 16.43
C GLN A 46 8.19 -6.65 16.42
N ILE A 47 6.86 -6.68 16.42
CA ILE A 47 6.00 -5.50 16.29
C ILE A 47 5.75 -4.88 17.66
N ALA A 48 6.46 -3.80 17.98
CA ALA A 48 6.31 -3.10 19.25
C ALA A 48 5.02 -2.26 19.27
N SER A 49 4.70 -1.56 18.20
CA SER A 49 3.41 -0.85 18.01
C SER A 49 3.15 -0.47 16.56
N LEU A 50 1.88 -0.28 16.24
CA LEU A 50 1.36 0.21 14.95
C LEU A 50 0.71 1.58 15.13
N SER A 51 0.54 2.33 14.07
CA SER A 51 -0.19 3.60 14.12
C SER A 51 -1.68 3.35 14.42
N LYS A 52 -2.32 4.28 15.14
CA LYS A 52 -3.73 4.12 15.54
C LYS A 52 -4.69 4.00 14.35
N ILE A 53 -4.37 4.61 13.22
CA ILE A 53 -5.22 4.60 12.02
C ILE A 53 -5.42 3.19 11.44
N VAL A 54 -4.55 2.24 11.78
CA VAL A 54 -4.65 0.85 11.29
C VAL A 54 -5.90 0.11 11.80
N ASP A 55 -6.54 0.61 12.86
CA ASP A 55 -7.77 0.05 13.42
C ASP A 55 -9.04 0.45 12.66
N ASP A 56 -8.95 1.44 11.75
CA ASP A 56 -10.09 1.88 10.96
C ASP A 56 -10.34 0.94 9.77
N PRO A 57 -11.44 0.18 9.74
CA PRO A 57 -11.74 -0.77 8.67
C PRO A 57 -12.02 -0.10 7.31
N ASN A 58 -12.30 1.21 7.29
CA ASN A 58 -12.52 1.95 6.04
C ASN A 58 -11.22 2.19 5.26
N VAL A 59 -10.08 2.15 5.95
CA VAL A 59 -8.76 2.43 5.33
C VAL A 59 -7.76 1.30 5.49
N SER A 60 -8.00 0.35 6.41
CA SER A 60 -7.11 -0.79 6.68
C SER A 60 -7.80 -2.11 6.39
N PHE A 61 -7.31 -2.86 5.42
CA PHE A 61 -7.80 -4.22 5.16
C PHE A 61 -7.36 -5.24 6.24
N LEU A 62 -6.47 -4.84 7.15
CA LEU A 62 -6.00 -5.63 8.29
C LEU A 62 -6.48 -5.06 9.64
N ALA A 63 -7.53 -4.23 9.65
CA ALA A 63 -8.05 -3.59 10.86
C ALA A 63 -8.38 -4.60 11.97
N GLU A 64 -9.05 -5.69 11.64
CA GLU A 64 -9.39 -6.75 12.59
C GLU A 64 -8.12 -7.40 13.21
N LYS A 65 -7.15 -7.77 12.35
CA LYS A 65 -5.89 -8.36 12.79
C LYS A 65 -5.05 -7.38 13.61
N SER A 66 -5.17 -6.09 13.35
CA SER A 66 -4.40 -5.06 14.07
C SER A 66 -4.72 -5.00 15.56
N ALA A 67 -5.90 -5.49 16.00
CA ALA A 67 -6.31 -5.50 17.40
C ALA A 67 -5.34 -6.28 18.33
N GLU A 68 -4.56 -7.19 17.78
CA GLU A 68 -3.55 -7.95 18.52
C GLU A 68 -2.33 -7.11 18.93
N PHE A 69 -2.13 -5.94 18.33
CA PHE A 69 -0.93 -5.12 18.50
C PHE A 69 -1.22 -3.84 19.28
N LYS A 70 -0.22 -3.37 20.03
CA LYS A 70 -0.25 -2.06 20.67
C LYS A 70 -0.32 -0.96 19.61
N LYS A 71 -0.94 0.16 19.97
CA LYS A 71 -1.04 1.34 19.11
C LYS A 71 -0.22 2.49 19.67
N ASN A 72 0.35 3.28 18.76
CA ASN A 72 1.02 4.55 19.06
C ASN A 72 0.27 5.73 18.40
N ARG A 73 0.55 6.93 18.90
CA ARG A 73 -0.03 8.18 18.38
C ARG A 73 0.90 8.93 17.44
N GLY A 74 2.11 8.39 17.21
CA GLY A 74 3.14 9.07 16.42
C GLY A 74 3.95 10.11 17.20
N ASP A 75 3.80 10.19 18.53
CA ASP A 75 4.55 11.12 19.36
C ASP A 75 5.99 10.64 19.55
N ALA A 76 6.97 11.47 19.22
CA ALA A 76 8.39 11.09 19.26
C ALA A 76 8.84 10.65 20.66
N GLU A 77 8.34 11.30 21.72
CA GLU A 77 8.66 10.97 23.11
C GLU A 77 8.13 9.56 23.48
N GLU A 78 6.85 9.28 23.18
CA GLU A 78 6.24 7.97 23.41
C GLU A 78 7.04 6.86 22.71
N ILE A 79 7.43 7.10 21.45
CA ILE A 79 8.18 6.12 20.67
C ILE A 79 9.58 5.90 21.23
N PHE A 80 10.30 6.99 21.53
CA PHE A 80 11.65 6.92 22.07
C PHE A 80 11.72 6.18 23.41
N MET A 81 10.74 6.42 24.31
CA MET A 81 10.65 5.75 25.60
C MET A 81 10.47 4.23 25.48
N ASN A 82 9.92 3.74 24.39
CA ASN A 82 9.80 2.32 24.10
C ASN A 82 11.11 1.69 23.57
N SER A 83 12.17 2.49 23.35
CA SER A 83 13.49 2.05 22.87
C SER A 83 13.38 1.11 21.65
N PRO A 84 12.84 1.58 20.52
CA PRO A 84 12.72 0.76 19.31
C PRO A 84 14.09 0.55 18.65
N ASP A 85 14.29 -0.63 18.07
CA ASP A 85 15.45 -0.93 17.23
C ASP A 85 15.30 -0.34 15.82
N LEU A 86 14.06 -0.20 15.37
CA LEU A 86 13.69 0.32 14.06
C LEU A 86 12.33 1.02 14.13
N VAL A 87 12.27 2.17 13.48
CA VAL A 87 11.00 2.85 13.16
C VAL A 87 10.80 2.80 11.66
N VAL A 88 9.62 2.39 11.20
CA VAL A 88 9.22 2.46 9.79
C VAL A 88 8.13 3.52 9.62
N ALA A 89 8.27 4.35 8.59
CA ALA A 89 7.41 5.50 8.35
C ALA A 89 7.16 5.70 6.86
N GLY A 90 6.12 6.40 6.49
CA GLY A 90 5.86 6.83 5.13
C GLY A 90 6.35 8.26 4.87
N VAL A 91 6.40 8.67 3.60
CA VAL A 91 6.82 10.04 3.21
C VAL A 91 5.90 11.14 3.75
N TYR A 92 4.68 10.81 4.14
CA TYR A 92 3.71 11.74 4.74
C TYR A 92 3.65 11.66 6.28
N THR A 93 4.47 10.82 6.89
CA THR A 93 4.63 10.83 8.35
C THR A 93 5.14 12.21 8.79
N GLU A 94 4.66 12.69 9.94
CA GLU A 94 5.02 14.00 10.47
C GLU A 94 6.55 14.18 10.52
N LYS A 95 7.04 15.17 9.77
CA LYS A 95 8.49 15.39 9.60
C LYS A 95 9.20 15.71 10.91
N ALA A 96 8.54 16.45 11.80
CA ALA A 96 9.10 16.78 13.10
C ALA A 96 9.34 15.53 13.95
N THR A 97 8.37 14.60 14.00
CA THR A 97 8.53 13.32 14.68
C THR A 97 9.72 12.52 14.14
N VAL A 98 9.81 12.40 12.81
CA VAL A 98 10.92 11.68 12.16
C VAL A 98 12.27 12.31 12.51
N GLN A 99 12.41 13.64 12.40
CA GLN A 99 13.65 14.37 12.68
C GLN A 99 14.08 14.24 14.14
N ILE A 100 13.13 14.34 15.08
CA ILE A 100 13.42 14.18 16.52
C ILE A 100 13.94 12.77 16.79
N LEU A 101 13.26 11.72 16.31
CA LEU A 101 13.69 10.34 16.50
C LEU A 101 15.10 10.10 15.94
N GLN A 102 15.37 10.59 14.72
CA GLN A 102 16.69 10.49 14.11
C GLN A 102 17.77 11.24 14.92
N SER A 103 17.45 12.43 15.44
CA SER A 103 18.39 13.20 16.29
C SER A 103 18.71 12.50 17.60
N LEU A 104 17.78 11.69 18.10
CA LEU A 104 17.96 10.85 19.29
C LEU A 104 18.65 9.51 18.99
N GLY A 105 19.12 9.30 17.74
CA GLY A 105 19.85 8.10 17.32
C GLY A 105 18.96 6.90 16.99
N VAL A 106 17.63 7.08 16.90
CA VAL A 106 16.72 6.02 16.49
C VAL A 106 16.84 5.80 14.98
N ARG A 107 16.99 4.56 14.56
CA ARG A 107 16.97 4.19 13.15
C ARG A 107 15.57 4.35 12.58
N VAL A 108 15.39 5.25 11.61
CA VAL A 108 14.11 5.49 10.94
C VAL A 108 14.25 5.19 9.44
N GLU A 109 13.38 4.33 8.92
CA GLU A 109 13.33 3.96 7.51
C GLU A 109 12.04 4.49 6.87
N ILE A 110 12.20 5.31 5.83
CA ILE A 110 11.08 5.92 5.11
C ILE A 110 10.72 5.08 3.90
N PHE A 111 9.43 4.79 3.75
CA PHE A 111 8.87 4.09 2.59
C PHE A 111 8.26 5.10 1.62
N PRO A 112 8.59 5.00 0.33
CA PRO A 112 7.97 5.83 -0.69
C PRO A 112 6.51 5.40 -0.94
N ILE A 113 5.76 6.28 -1.62
CA ILE A 113 4.42 5.96 -2.11
C ILE A 113 4.54 5.02 -3.31
N GLU A 114 3.66 4.05 -3.35
CA GLU A 114 3.51 3.14 -4.49
C GLU A 114 2.66 3.80 -5.58
N GLN A 115 3.24 4.09 -6.73
CA GLN A 115 2.53 4.60 -7.90
C GLN A 115 2.17 3.48 -8.90
N ASN A 116 2.87 2.36 -8.81
CA ASN A 116 2.69 1.21 -9.69
C ASN A 116 3.00 -0.11 -8.97
N PHE A 117 2.73 -1.23 -9.63
CA PHE A 117 2.92 -2.56 -9.03
C PHE A 117 4.38 -2.89 -8.73
N ASP A 118 5.34 -2.35 -9.50
CA ASP A 118 6.78 -2.55 -9.23
C ASP A 118 7.19 -1.87 -7.92
N ASP A 119 6.56 -0.76 -7.55
CA ASP A 119 6.84 -0.08 -6.28
C ASP A 119 6.32 -0.91 -5.09
N ILE A 120 5.19 -1.60 -5.24
CA ILE A 120 4.70 -2.59 -4.26
C ILE A 120 5.77 -3.66 -4.04
N VAL A 121 6.29 -4.25 -5.13
CA VAL A 121 7.35 -5.28 -5.08
C VAL A 121 8.59 -4.76 -4.37
N LYS A 122 9.03 -3.53 -4.68
CA LYS A 122 10.18 -2.89 -4.01
C LYS A 122 9.95 -2.71 -2.52
N ASN A 123 8.76 -2.25 -2.11
CA ASN A 123 8.42 -2.03 -0.71
C ASN A 123 8.29 -3.35 0.07
N ILE A 124 7.69 -4.40 -0.51
CA ILE A 124 7.67 -5.75 0.07
C ILE A 124 9.11 -6.26 0.27
N LYS A 125 9.96 -6.14 -0.75
CA LYS A 125 11.36 -6.55 -0.68
C LYS A 125 12.12 -5.80 0.41
N LYS A 126 11.97 -4.45 0.44
CA LYS A 126 12.61 -3.60 1.45
C LYS A 126 12.16 -3.98 2.86
N MET A 127 10.86 -4.12 3.09
CA MET A 127 10.35 -4.51 4.39
C MET A 127 10.87 -5.89 4.82
N GLY A 128 10.81 -6.87 3.93
CA GLY A 128 11.31 -8.22 4.23
C GLY A 128 12.80 -8.27 4.58
N GLN A 129 13.63 -7.41 3.96
CA GLN A 129 15.04 -7.27 4.30
C GLN A 129 15.22 -6.63 5.67
N LEU A 130 14.45 -5.57 5.98
CA LEU A 130 14.53 -4.84 7.24
C LEU A 130 14.17 -5.72 8.43
N VAL A 131 13.12 -6.54 8.31
CA VAL A 131 12.64 -7.40 9.40
C VAL A 131 13.33 -8.77 9.45
N GLY A 132 14.28 -9.06 8.53
CA GLY A 132 15.01 -10.32 8.49
C GLY A 132 14.26 -11.47 7.80
N HIS A 133 13.16 -11.21 7.10
CA HIS A 133 12.30 -12.20 6.47
C HIS A 133 12.32 -12.13 4.92
N SER A 134 13.51 -12.00 4.32
CA SER A 134 13.68 -11.94 2.86
C SER A 134 13.07 -13.13 2.11
N GLY A 135 13.08 -14.33 2.71
CA GLY A 135 12.44 -15.51 2.13
C GLY A 135 10.90 -15.42 2.10
N ARG A 136 10.27 -14.85 3.14
CA ARG A 136 8.83 -14.59 3.19
C ARG A 136 8.46 -13.54 2.14
N ALA A 137 9.23 -12.45 2.08
CA ALA A 137 9.04 -11.39 1.09
C ALA A 137 9.16 -11.92 -0.34
N LYS A 138 10.16 -12.78 -0.62
CA LYS A 138 10.32 -13.39 -1.95
C LYS A 138 9.08 -14.20 -2.36
N ARG A 139 8.58 -15.08 -1.50
CA ARG A 139 7.36 -15.85 -1.80
C ARG A 139 6.17 -14.94 -2.05
N MET A 140 5.97 -13.93 -1.21
CA MET A 140 4.89 -12.95 -1.39
C MET A 140 4.99 -12.21 -2.73
N ILE A 141 6.20 -11.85 -3.17
CA ILE A 141 6.45 -11.21 -4.48
C ILE A 141 6.14 -12.18 -5.62
N ASP A 142 6.61 -13.43 -5.52
CA ASP A 142 6.36 -14.45 -6.54
C ASP A 142 4.85 -14.69 -6.71
N ASP A 143 4.12 -14.88 -5.60
CA ASP A 143 2.65 -15.05 -5.59
C ASP A 143 1.93 -13.81 -6.13
N PHE A 144 2.38 -12.61 -5.76
CA PHE A 144 1.85 -11.35 -6.26
C PHE A 144 1.95 -11.25 -7.78
N ASN A 145 3.14 -11.54 -8.33
CA ASN A 145 3.38 -11.43 -9.77
C ASN A 145 2.57 -12.45 -10.57
N ILE A 146 2.51 -13.70 -10.09
CA ILE A 146 1.72 -14.77 -10.73
C ILE A 146 0.25 -14.35 -10.78
N ARG A 147 -0.32 -13.95 -9.64
CA ARG A 147 -1.72 -13.57 -9.56
C ARG A 147 -2.06 -12.30 -10.36
N LEU A 148 -1.15 -11.32 -10.38
CA LEU A 148 -1.32 -10.11 -11.19
C LEU A 148 -1.39 -10.45 -12.68
N GLU A 149 -0.54 -11.36 -13.16
CA GLU A 149 -0.54 -11.79 -14.56
C GLU A 149 -1.82 -12.59 -14.89
N GLU A 150 -2.26 -13.47 -14.00
CA GLU A 150 -3.52 -14.18 -14.15
C GLU A 150 -4.73 -13.23 -14.27
N LEU A 151 -4.77 -12.19 -13.41
CA LEU A 151 -5.83 -11.18 -13.44
C LEU A 151 -5.83 -10.36 -14.74
N ARG A 152 -4.66 -10.09 -15.31
CA ARG A 152 -4.52 -9.37 -16.57
C ARG A 152 -4.85 -10.21 -17.81
N SER A 153 -4.78 -11.53 -17.66
CA SER A 153 -4.99 -12.45 -18.79
C SER A 153 -6.44 -12.48 -19.27
N GLY A 154 -6.64 -12.66 -20.58
CA GLY A 154 -7.96 -12.85 -21.17
C GLY A 154 -8.86 -11.60 -21.23
N ILE A 155 -8.31 -10.41 -20.99
CA ILE A 155 -9.02 -9.14 -21.19
C ILE A 155 -8.99 -8.80 -22.69
N THR A 156 -10.15 -8.78 -23.32
CA THR A 156 -10.31 -8.52 -24.75
C THR A 156 -10.87 -7.13 -25.05
N GLU A 157 -11.79 -6.67 -24.22
CA GLU A 157 -12.40 -5.35 -24.30
C GLU A 157 -11.95 -4.48 -23.12
N ARG A 158 -11.93 -3.16 -23.34
CA ARG A 158 -11.58 -2.19 -22.31
C ARG A 158 -12.64 -1.09 -22.22
N PRO A 159 -13.76 -1.36 -21.55
CA PRO A 159 -14.80 -0.35 -21.35
C PRO A 159 -14.24 0.87 -20.62
N ARG A 160 -14.82 2.03 -20.92
CA ARG A 160 -14.41 3.31 -20.35
C ARG A 160 -14.92 3.44 -18.93
N ALA A 161 -14.04 3.81 -18.00
CA ALA A 161 -14.39 3.95 -16.60
C ALA A 161 -13.85 5.27 -16.02
N ALA A 162 -14.59 5.82 -15.07
CA ALA A 162 -14.16 6.94 -14.24
C ALA A 162 -14.07 6.48 -12.78
N ILE A 163 -12.97 6.80 -12.08
CA ILE A 163 -12.99 6.81 -10.61
C ILE A 163 -13.49 8.19 -10.22
N TYR A 164 -14.59 8.26 -9.47
CA TYR A 164 -15.22 9.53 -9.12
C TYR A 164 -15.61 9.55 -7.65
N SER A 165 -15.09 10.52 -6.93
CA SER A 165 -15.16 10.59 -5.47
C SER A 165 -15.75 11.93 -5.02
N ALA A 166 -15.81 12.12 -3.70
CA ALA A 166 -16.26 13.35 -3.06
C ALA A 166 -15.65 14.61 -3.71
N ASN A 167 -16.41 15.70 -3.77
CA ASN A 167 -16.04 16.96 -4.44
C ASN A 167 -15.68 16.81 -5.94
N GLY A 168 -16.09 15.73 -6.60
CA GLY A 168 -15.75 15.49 -8.00
C GLY A 168 -14.27 15.10 -8.23
N TYR A 169 -13.58 14.65 -7.17
CA TYR A 169 -12.20 14.22 -7.33
C TYR A 169 -12.13 12.93 -8.15
N THR A 170 -11.17 12.87 -9.06
CA THR A 170 -10.87 11.69 -9.88
C THR A 170 -9.38 11.35 -9.81
N THR A 171 -9.03 10.11 -10.08
CA THR A 171 -7.65 9.64 -10.11
C THR A 171 -7.23 9.25 -11.52
N GLY A 172 -6.05 9.68 -11.92
CA GLY A 172 -5.50 9.46 -13.26
C GLY A 172 -4.82 8.11 -13.43
N ALA A 173 -4.50 7.79 -14.67
CA ALA A 173 -3.90 6.50 -15.06
C ALA A 173 -2.51 6.23 -14.43
N GLU A 174 -1.77 7.28 -14.07
CA GLU A 174 -0.43 7.18 -13.46
C GLU A 174 -0.46 6.99 -11.93
N THR A 175 -1.65 6.86 -11.34
CA THR A 175 -1.81 6.55 -9.91
C THR A 175 -2.00 5.04 -9.68
N MET A 176 -1.81 4.57 -8.45
CA MET A 176 -2.11 3.17 -8.10
C MET A 176 -3.56 2.81 -8.43
N ALA A 177 -4.52 3.68 -8.11
CA ALA A 177 -5.94 3.46 -8.42
C ALA A 177 -6.18 3.34 -9.95
N GLY A 178 -5.51 4.19 -10.75
CA GLY A 178 -5.54 4.05 -12.21
C GLY A 178 -4.92 2.74 -12.70
N ARG A 179 -3.85 2.28 -12.07
CA ARG A 179 -3.22 0.98 -12.39
C ARG A 179 -4.13 -0.20 -12.03
N ILE A 180 -4.84 -0.14 -10.89
CA ILE A 180 -5.85 -1.12 -10.50
C ILE A 180 -6.97 -1.17 -11.56
N LEU A 181 -7.50 0.00 -11.95
CA LEU A 181 -8.55 0.11 -12.96
C LEU A 181 -8.10 -0.51 -14.30
N SER A 182 -6.89 -0.18 -14.75
CA SER A 182 -6.31 -0.72 -15.98
C SER A 182 -6.09 -2.24 -15.90
N ALA A 183 -5.57 -2.75 -14.78
CA ALA A 183 -5.37 -4.18 -14.57
C ALA A 183 -6.68 -4.96 -14.50
N ALA A 184 -7.75 -4.32 -14.05
CA ALA A 184 -9.10 -4.90 -14.08
C ALA A 184 -9.74 -4.91 -15.47
N GLY A 185 -9.08 -4.32 -16.49
CA GLY A 185 -9.55 -4.35 -17.86
C GLY A 185 -10.30 -3.10 -18.32
N PHE A 186 -10.26 -2.02 -17.56
CA PHE A 186 -10.93 -0.78 -17.93
C PHE A 186 -9.95 0.25 -18.51
N LYS A 187 -10.46 1.15 -19.33
CA LYS A 187 -9.77 2.35 -19.79
C LYS A 187 -10.20 3.53 -18.94
N ASN A 188 -9.23 4.20 -18.29
CA ASN A 188 -9.53 5.39 -17.49
C ASN A 188 -9.82 6.59 -18.42
N ILE A 189 -11.02 7.21 -18.27
CA ILE A 189 -11.39 8.37 -19.11
C ILE A 189 -10.49 9.59 -18.87
N THR A 190 -9.80 9.67 -17.75
CA THR A 190 -8.87 10.77 -17.46
C THR A 190 -7.72 10.86 -18.45
N GLU A 191 -7.37 9.76 -19.14
CA GLU A 191 -6.39 9.74 -20.22
C GLU A 191 -6.81 10.61 -21.40
N GLU A 192 -8.13 10.70 -21.68
CA GLU A 192 -8.70 11.43 -22.81
C GLU A 192 -8.64 12.96 -22.59
N ILE A 193 -8.50 13.40 -21.34
CA ILE A 193 -8.45 14.83 -20.96
C ILE A 193 -7.11 15.23 -20.34
N GLY A 194 -6.09 14.36 -20.39
CA GLY A 194 -4.74 14.67 -19.95
C GLY A 194 -4.54 14.75 -18.43
N LEU A 195 -5.47 14.19 -17.63
CA LEU A 195 -5.33 14.10 -16.18
C LEU A 195 -4.57 12.84 -15.78
N SER A 196 -3.25 12.86 -15.89
CA SER A 196 -2.40 11.69 -15.64
C SER A 196 -2.38 11.26 -14.17
N TYR A 197 -2.34 12.19 -13.23
CA TYR A 197 -2.25 11.90 -11.79
C TYR A 197 -3.59 12.04 -11.07
N GLY A 198 -4.49 12.87 -11.56
CA GLY A 198 -5.79 13.11 -10.98
C GLY A 198 -6.05 14.59 -10.73
N GLY A 199 -7.22 14.87 -10.18
CA GLY A 199 -7.68 16.23 -9.92
C GLY A 199 -9.19 16.29 -9.78
N VAL A 200 -9.75 17.49 -9.88
CA VAL A 200 -11.20 17.69 -9.92
C VAL A 200 -11.69 17.51 -11.35
N LEU A 201 -12.60 16.59 -11.57
CA LEU A 201 -13.32 16.40 -12.82
C LEU A 201 -14.71 17.05 -12.67
N PRO A 202 -15.01 18.15 -13.38
CA PRO A 202 -16.34 18.76 -13.32
C PRO A 202 -17.42 17.76 -13.69
N LEU A 203 -18.56 17.83 -12.98
CA LEU A 203 -19.68 16.93 -13.21
C LEU A 203 -20.17 16.95 -14.67
N GLU A 204 -20.22 18.14 -15.26
CA GLU A 204 -20.61 18.34 -16.64
C GLU A 204 -19.67 17.60 -17.60
N THR A 205 -18.37 17.64 -17.34
CA THR A 205 -17.38 16.92 -18.13
C THR A 205 -17.59 15.41 -18.01
N LEU A 206 -17.78 14.88 -16.79
CA LEU A 206 -18.07 13.47 -16.57
C LEU A 206 -19.32 13.02 -17.33
N VAL A 207 -20.39 13.82 -17.28
CA VAL A 207 -21.66 13.51 -17.96
C VAL A 207 -21.51 13.55 -19.47
N ILE A 208 -20.74 14.52 -20.03
CA ILE A 208 -20.47 14.61 -21.46
C ILE A 208 -19.62 13.43 -21.94
N MET A 209 -18.64 13.01 -21.15
CA MET A 209 -17.74 11.89 -21.50
C MET A 209 -18.43 10.53 -21.50
N GLN A 210 -19.55 10.38 -20.77
CA GLN A 210 -20.36 9.15 -20.74
C GLN A 210 -19.50 7.87 -20.56
N PRO A 211 -18.80 7.69 -19.43
CA PRO A 211 -18.12 6.43 -19.17
C PRO A 211 -19.12 5.27 -19.08
N ASP A 212 -18.69 4.07 -19.44
CA ASP A 212 -19.50 2.85 -19.29
C ASP A 212 -19.78 2.52 -17.83
N ILE A 213 -18.83 2.85 -16.95
CA ILE A 213 -19.03 2.75 -15.49
C ILE A 213 -18.36 3.90 -14.72
N ILE A 214 -18.94 4.24 -13.58
CA ILE A 214 -18.33 5.08 -12.54
C ILE A 214 -17.95 4.17 -11.38
N VAL A 215 -16.72 4.25 -10.93
CA VAL A 215 -16.20 3.55 -9.75
C VAL A 215 -16.10 4.55 -8.61
N SER A 216 -16.78 4.29 -7.50
CA SER A 216 -16.76 5.14 -6.31
C SER A 216 -16.53 4.33 -5.04
N GLY A 217 -16.27 5.00 -3.92
CA GLY A 217 -16.19 4.41 -2.59
C GLY A 217 -17.56 4.22 -1.93
N GLU A 218 -17.58 3.52 -0.80
CA GLU A 218 -18.75 3.48 0.07
C GLU A 218 -19.11 4.88 0.54
N PRO A 219 -20.39 5.25 0.51
CA PRO A 219 -20.82 6.54 1.05
C PRO A 219 -20.46 6.69 2.53
N TYR A 220 -20.05 7.89 2.92
CA TYR A 220 -19.81 8.20 4.33
C TYR A 220 -21.10 7.98 5.17
N PRO A 221 -21.01 7.32 6.33
CA PRO A 221 -22.15 7.13 7.19
C PRO A 221 -22.71 8.47 7.69
N GLY A 222 -23.86 8.86 7.22
CA GLY A 222 -24.52 10.13 7.53
C GLY A 222 -24.45 11.12 6.38
N TYR A 223 -24.59 12.44 6.71
CA TYR A 223 -24.56 13.49 5.72
C TYR A 223 -23.14 13.99 5.48
N SER A 224 -22.72 13.98 4.21
CA SER A 224 -21.45 14.55 3.77
C SER A 224 -21.68 15.51 2.60
N ARG A 225 -21.48 16.81 2.83
CA ARG A 225 -21.60 17.83 1.77
C ARG A 225 -20.65 17.57 0.60
N SER A 226 -19.49 17.02 0.85
CA SER A 226 -18.52 16.71 -0.18
C SER A 226 -18.98 15.57 -1.10
N GLU A 227 -19.89 14.71 -0.62
CA GLU A 227 -20.44 13.57 -1.38
C GLU A 227 -21.76 13.87 -2.08
N GLU A 228 -22.36 15.07 -1.87
CA GLU A 228 -23.60 15.46 -2.55
C GLU A 228 -23.51 15.33 -4.07
N ILE A 229 -22.33 15.60 -4.62
CA ILE A 229 -22.06 15.48 -6.07
C ILE A 229 -22.27 14.06 -6.58
N LEU A 230 -22.01 13.03 -5.75
CA LEU A 230 -22.19 11.62 -6.12
C LEU A 230 -23.67 11.21 -6.21
N GLN A 231 -24.56 12.00 -5.59
CA GLN A 231 -26.00 11.80 -5.60
C GLN A 231 -26.71 12.70 -6.64
N HIS A 232 -25.94 13.46 -7.42
CA HIS A 232 -26.52 14.42 -8.35
C HIS A 232 -27.37 13.71 -9.42
N PRO A 233 -28.58 14.21 -9.77
CA PRO A 233 -29.49 13.58 -10.72
C PRO A 233 -28.88 13.30 -12.08
N ALA A 234 -27.93 14.10 -12.54
CA ALA A 234 -27.23 13.90 -13.81
C ALA A 234 -26.40 12.59 -13.88
N LEU A 235 -26.05 12.00 -12.75
CA LEU A 235 -25.33 10.71 -12.69
C LEU A 235 -26.26 9.50 -12.78
N ARG A 236 -27.59 9.66 -12.58
CA ARG A 236 -28.54 8.53 -12.61
C ARG A 236 -28.52 7.69 -13.88
N PRO A 237 -28.30 8.27 -15.09
CA PRO A 237 -28.20 7.48 -16.31
C PRO A 237 -26.90 6.66 -16.40
N LEU A 238 -25.86 7.01 -15.62
CA LEU A 238 -24.54 6.38 -15.65
C LEU A 238 -24.50 5.23 -14.65
N LYS A 239 -23.96 4.09 -15.07
CA LYS A 239 -23.78 2.94 -14.20
C LYS A 239 -22.72 3.24 -13.14
N THR A 240 -23.11 3.34 -11.89
CA THR A 240 -22.17 3.50 -10.77
C THR A 240 -22.02 2.18 -10.02
N VAL A 241 -20.77 1.86 -9.65
CA VAL A 241 -20.42 0.70 -8.85
C VAL A 241 -19.58 1.15 -7.66
N THR A 242 -19.91 0.65 -6.48
CA THR A 242 -19.15 0.91 -5.25
C THR A 242 -18.10 -0.19 -5.10
N GLN A 243 -16.84 0.13 -5.34
CA GLN A 243 -15.76 -0.85 -5.40
C GLN A 243 -14.46 -0.38 -4.72
N THR A 244 -14.32 0.93 -4.43
CA THR A 244 -13.13 1.38 -3.73
C THR A 244 -13.33 1.22 -2.22
N ASP A 245 -12.41 0.47 -1.59
CA ASP A 245 -12.41 0.18 -0.17
C ASP A 245 -10.97 0.23 0.41
N ALA A 246 -10.77 -0.28 1.61
CA ALA A 246 -9.49 -0.32 2.29
C ALA A 246 -8.34 -0.96 1.48
N LYS A 247 -8.65 -1.85 0.52
CA LYS A 247 -7.66 -2.50 -0.35
C LYS A 247 -7.03 -1.56 -1.38
N TRP A 248 -7.68 -0.41 -1.63
CA TRP A 248 -7.19 0.61 -2.57
C TRP A 248 -6.27 1.65 -1.92
N VAL A 249 -6.28 1.73 -0.58
CA VAL A 249 -5.61 2.81 0.15
C VAL A 249 -4.09 2.68 0.13
N CYS A 250 -3.57 1.46 0.25
CA CYS A 250 -2.13 1.20 0.30
C CYS A 250 -1.69 0.26 -0.82
N GLY A 251 -0.50 0.51 -1.36
CA GLY A 251 0.17 -0.40 -2.29
C GLY A 251 0.64 -1.67 -1.58
N THR A 252 -0.27 -2.60 -1.34
CA THR A 252 -0.02 -3.90 -0.72
C THR A 252 -0.54 -5.02 -1.63
N PRO A 253 -0.27 -6.31 -1.35
CA PRO A 253 -0.86 -7.41 -2.11
C PRO A 253 -2.40 -7.39 -2.17
N ALA A 254 -3.08 -6.69 -1.26
CA ALA A 254 -4.54 -6.55 -1.26
C ALA A 254 -5.10 -5.86 -2.52
N VAL A 255 -4.28 -5.10 -3.25
CA VAL A 255 -4.70 -4.51 -4.54
C VAL A 255 -5.11 -5.57 -5.57
N LEU A 256 -4.62 -6.81 -5.45
CA LEU A 256 -5.04 -7.92 -6.32
C LEU A 256 -6.49 -8.33 -6.06
N ASP A 257 -6.95 -8.25 -4.82
CA ASP A 257 -8.36 -8.47 -4.47
C ASP A 257 -9.23 -7.34 -5.03
N ALA A 258 -8.78 -6.08 -4.91
CA ALA A 258 -9.45 -4.94 -5.51
C ALA A 258 -9.61 -5.09 -7.04
N ILE A 259 -8.56 -5.55 -7.74
CA ILE A 259 -8.61 -5.85 -9.18
C ILE A 259 -9.65 -6.95 -9.46
N ALA A 260 -9.59 -8.06 -8.71
CA ALA A 260 -10.49 -9.20 -8.89
C ALA A 260 -11.96 -8.81 -8.64
N GLU A 261 -12.22 -7.97 -7.64
CA GLU A 261 -13.56 -7.46 -7.32
C GLU A 261 -14.08 -6.55 -8.44
N LEU A 262 -13.26 -5.64 -8.92
CA LEU A 262 -13.64 -4.75 -10.01
C LEU A 262 -13.89 -5.53 -11.31
N GLN A 263 -13.16 -6.63 -11.56
CA GLN A 263 -13.40 -7.50 -12.69
C GLN A 263 -14.78 -8.19 -12.67
N ARG A 264 -15.42 -8.36 -11.51
CA ARG A 264 -16.77 -8.96 -11.43
C ARG A 264 -17.83 -8.10 -12.11
N VAL A 265 -17.61 -6.79 -12.18
CA VAL A 265 -18.52 -5.86 -12.84
C VAL A 265 -18.15 -5.56 -14.30
N HIS A 266 -17.06 -6.20 -14.79
CA HIS A 266 -16.61 -6.05 -16.18
C HIS A 266 -17.61 -6.71 -17.14
N PRO A 267 -18.03 -6.03 -18.23
CA PRO A 267 -19.06 -6.52 -19.16
C PRO A 267 -18.77 -7.90 -19.78
N ASP A 268 -17.49 -8.22 -20.04
CA ASP A 268 -17.12 -9.50 -20.67
C ASP A 268 -17.30 -10.71 -19.75
N LYS A 269 -17.26 -10.54 -18.44
CA LYS A 269 -17.46 -11.65 -17.49
C LYS A 269 -18.93 -12.03 -17.33
N GLY A 270 -19.86 -11.13 -17.66
CA GLY A 270 -21.30 -11.42 -17.70
C GLY A 270 -21.76 -12.26 -18.90
N LYS A 271 -20.91 -12.41 -19.93
CA LYS A 271 -21.26 -13.15 -21.17
C LYS A 271 -20.83 -14.63 -21.16
N LYS A 272 -20.19 -15.10 -20.09
CA LYS A 272 -19.67 -16.47 -19.95
C LYS A 272 -20.47 -17.36 -18.99
N GLN A 273 -21.72 -16.95 -18.64
CA GLN A 273 -22.66 -17.80 -17.88
C GLN A 273 -23.79 -18.31 -18.75
#